data_27c03e1096be91992e854caf9c28b87b
#
_entry.id   27c03e1096be91992e854caf9c28b87b
#
_cell.length_a   1.000
_cell.length_b   1.000
_cell.length_c   1.000
_cell.angle_alpha   90.00
_cell.angle_beta   90.00
_cell.angle_gamma   90.00
#
_symmetry.space_group_name_H-M   'P 1'
#
loop_
_entity.id
_entity.type
_entity.pdbx_description
1 polymer ?
#
loop_
_entity_poly.entity_id
_entity_poly.type
_entity_poly.pdbx_seq_one_letter_code
_entity_poly.pdbx_strand_id
1 'polypeptide(L)'
;METYKDHITLSPDMNEERLCKLRELFPDWFTQEGYLDINEVKKAVNPNNVEETERYEFRWFGKSAAKRNAFTPTRATLHYDEKRSVNAETTENIIIEGENLEVLKVLASNYRNKVKCIYIDPPYNTGEDFLYNDDFSESKKSYWERTEVKEEGITLDTNSDSDGRFHSNWLDDMYSRLLVARTLLRPDGIIFISMDDHEIHHLRKVCDEVFGDSNFLVNIIWEKRYTRSNNSKLFGTMTEHVLCYRKSDKVENIKESRNEKSDEIYSNPDNDDRGAWTSVSYVNPALREERPNLCYSIINPITNKTVEHPTNAWKYEYKTYLQHVNENRLYWGQDGNNTYPRLKKFLSEMEGGMVPSNFWKREDVGTTDQASNELESLIGRGIFPFPKPAQLVQKAISYIINKEEDKDCIVLDFFAGSGTTGHAVMNQNIKDGGHRKFILVQIPQLTDENSNARRAGYKTISEITIARNKAVVEKYQKESEGKIIDEDYKQQLDQLGFKVFTLSKSSFPRTDFTPDPTKNEEENLALFQEYIKEKERQLTIAFNEEELITEILIKQGFMLTYKLEKQPRFTQNTVYWATDGEKEAYVTVDANLNDETVEYFMQHTDKKFICIERALDTTKKFNLKEKMQEKFYAF
;
A
#
# COMPACT_ATOMS: atom_id res chain seq x y z
N MET A 1 6.11 18.82 -33.08
CA MET A 1 7.27 18.06 -32.55
C MET A 1 7.22 18.21 -31.06
N GLU A 2 6.42 17.37 -30.39
CA GLU A 2 6.47 17.24 -28.94
C GLU A 2 7.84 16.74 -28.58
N THR A 3 8.52 17.46 -27.72
CA THR A 3 9.91 17.17 -27.39
C THR A 3 9.95 15.90 -26.56
N TYR A 4 10.44 14.84 -27.14
CA TYR A 4 10.73 13.53 -26.54
C TYR A 4 11.46 13.61 -25.17
N LYS A 5 11.95 14.79 -24.81
CA LYS A 5 12.68 15.07 -23.57
C LYS A 5 11.81 15.20 -22.32
N ASP A 6 10.57 15.69 -22.45
CA ASP A 6 9.72 15.94 -21.29
C ASP A 6 9.19 14.65 -20.65
N HIS A 7 8.97 13.60 -21.46
CA HIS A 7 8.53 12.30 -20.97
C HIS A 7 9.59 11.54 -20.14
N ILE A 8 10.87 11.89 -20.27
CA ILE A 8 11.97 11.21 -19.59
C ILE A 8 12.14 11.70 -18.15
N THR A 9 11.79 12.95 -17.89
CA THR A 9 12.02 13.61 -16.59
C THR A 9 10.80 13.59 -15.67
N LEU A 10 9.64 13.21 -16.18
CA LEU A 10 8.39 13.13 -15.42
C LEU A 10 8.05 11.68 -15.07
N SER A 11 7.28 11.49 -14.00
CA SER A 11 6.58 10.21 -13.76
C SER A 11 5.58 9.97 -14.89
N PRO A 12 5.13 8.70 -15.13
CA PRO A 12 4.15 8.41 -16.16
C PRO A 12 2.88 9.27 -16.02
N ASP A 13 2.46 9.91 -17.11
CA ASP A 13 1.18 10.62 -17.15
C ASP A 13 0.04 9.61 -17.33
N MET A 14 -0.65 9.33 -16.25
CA MET A 14 -1.75 8.37 -16.24
C MET A 14 -2.99 8.87 -16.99
N ASN A 15 -3.14 10.18 -17.20
CA ASN A 15 -4.22 10.74 -17.99
C ASN A 15 -3.91 10.59 -19.48
N GLU A 16 -2.68 10.83 -19.89
CA GLU A 16 -2.25 10.62 -21.29
C GLU A 16 -2.32 9.12 -21.64
N GLU A 17 -1.91 8.22 -20.74
CA GLU A 17 -2.07 6.78 -20.94
C GLU A 17 -3.53 6.37 -21.18
N ARG A 18 -4.46 6.99 -20.44
CA ARG A 18 -5.91 6.76 -20.63
C ARG A 18 -6.41 7.32 -21.94
N LEU A 19 -5.98 8.52 -22.31
CA LEU A 19 -6.33 9.15 -23.59
C LEU A 19 -5.78 8.34 -24.76
N CYS A 20 -4.55 7.85 -24.70
CA CYS A 20 -3.99 6.96 -25.71
C CYS A 20 -4.83 5.69 -25.90
N LYS A 21 -5.22 5.03 -24.80
CA LYS A 21 -6.10 3.84 -24.87
C LYS A 21 -7.48 4.17 -25.44
N LEU A 22 -8.06 5.32 -25.09
CA LEU A 22 -9.33 5.76 -25.68
C LEU A 22 -9.18 6.03 -27.17
N ARG A 23 -8.07 6.65 -27.59
CA ARG A 23 -7.78 6.92 -29.00
C ARG A 23 -7.57 5.66 -29.82
N GLU A 24 -6.94 4.65 -29.26
CA GLU A 24 -6.80 3.33 -29.88
C GLU A 24 -8.14 2.60 -30.07
N LEU A 25 -9.02 2.69 -29.05
CA LEU A 25 -10.31 2.02 -29.06
C LEU A 25 -11.38 2.76 -29.87
N PHE A 26 -11.34 4.09 -29.85
CA PHE A 26 -12.36 4.97 -30.43
C PHE A 26 -11.73 6.16 -31.14
N PRO A 27 -11.01 5.95 -32.27
CA PRO A 27 -10.31 7.02 -32.98
C PRO A 27 -11.24 8.11 -33.53
N ASP A 28 -12.48 7.77 -33.82
CA ASP A 28 -13.55 8.67 -34.30
C ASP A 28 -14.07 9.65 -33.22
N TRP A 29 -13.72 9.45 -31.96
CA TRP A 29 -14.04 10.38 -30.88
C TRP A 29 -13.03 11.53 -30.73
N PHE A 30 -12.02 11.58 -31.60
CA PHE A 30 -10.95 12.60 -31.53
C PHE A 30 -10.95 13.48 -32.76
N THR A 31 -10.67 14.78 -32.56
CA THR A 31 -10.47 15.74 -33.66
C THR A 31 -9.18 15.42 -34.43
N GLN A 32 -9.01 16.06 -35.59
CA GLN A 32 -7.78 15.92 -36.40
C GLN A 32 -6.53 16.41 -35.65
N GLU A 33 -6.72 17.36 -34.70
CA GLU A 33 -5.67 17.85 -33.80
C GLU A 33 -5.42 16.94 -32.60
N GLY A 34 -6.21 15.86 -32.43
CA GLY A 34 -6.03 14.85 -31.40
C GLY A 34 -6.74 15.13 -30.09
N TYR A 35 -7.64 16.11 -30.02
CA TYR A 35 -8.47 16.38 -28.83
C TYR A 35 -9.71 15.50 -28.79
N LEU A 36 -10.12 15.05 -27.59
CA LEU A 36 -11.34 14.29 -27.40
C LEU A 36 -12.57 15.19 -27.68
N ASP A 37 -13.36 14.83 -28.68
CA ASP A 37 -14.63 15.51 -28.98
C ASP A 37 -15.77 14.90 -28.18
N ILE A 38 -16.20 15.62 -27.14
CA ILE A 38 -17.29 15.18 -26.27
C ILE A 38 -18.62 15.06 -27.01
N ASN A 39 -18.83 15.83 -28.13
CA ASN A 39 -20.06 15.74 -28.89
C ASN A 39 -20.11 14.43 -29.71
N GLU A 40 -18.98 13.98 -30.25
CA GLU A 40 -18.89 12.66 -30.92
C GLU A 40 -19.09 11.52 -29.90
N VAL A 41 -18.49 11.61 -28.70
CA VAL A 41 -18.77 10.67 -27.62
C VAL A 41 -20.26 10.62 -27.27
N LYS A 42 -20.92 11.79 -27.15
CA LYS A 42 -22.36 11.88 -26.86
C LYS A 42 -23.22 11.30 -27.99
N LYS A 43 -22.81 11.43 -29.26
CA LYS A 43 -23.52 10.83 -30.41
C LYS A 43 -23.36 9.31 -30.47
N ALA A 44 -22.19 8.81 -30.14
CA ALA A 44 -21.87 7.37 -30.17
C ALA A 44 -22.54 6.59 -29.02
N VAL A 45 -22.74 7.23 -27.87
CA VAL A 45 -23.45 6.62 -26.74
C VAL A 45 -24.96 6.77 -26.94
N ASN A 46 -25.68 5.65 -26.93
CA ASN A 46 -27.15 5.67 -27.07
C ASN A 46 -27.75 6.67 -26.06
N PRO A 47 -28.55 7.69 -26.51
CA PRO A 47 -29.16 8.69 -25.64
C PRO A 47 -29.97 8.10 -24.48
N ASN A 48 -30.52 6.89 -24.66
CA ASN A 48 -31.24 6.16 -23.62
C ASN A 48 -30.32 5.58 -22.51
N ASN A 49 -29.00 5.53 -22.76
CA ASN A 49 -27.99 5.11 -21.80
C ASN A 49 -27.24 6.28 -21.16
N VAL A 50 -27.52 7.51 -21.59
CA VAL A 50 -27.00 8.76 -21.02
C VAL A 50 -28.15 9.42 -20.28
N GLU A 51 -28.35 9.04 -19.03
CA GLU A 51 -29.26 9.77 -18.16
C GLU A 51 -28.55 11.04 -17.66
N GLU A 52 -29.08 12.20 -18.02
CA GLU A 52 -28.78 13.48 -17.33
C GLU A 52 -29.56 13.61 -16.00
N THR A 53 -30.08 12.47 -15.49
CA THR A 53 -30.82 12.39 -14.23
C THR A 53 -29.91 12.54 -13.02
N GLU A 54 -30.49 12.99 -11.93
CA GLU A 54 -29.85 13.08 -10.63
C GLU A 54 -29.16 11.75 -10.28
N ARG A 55 -27.83 11.72 -10.39
CA ARG A 55 -27.02 10.57 -10.01
C ARG A 55 -26.61 10.69 -8.56
N TYR A 56 -26.65 9.59 -7.84
CA TYR A 56 -25.99 9.52 -6.55
C TYR A 56 -24.50 9.78 -6.74
N GLU A 57 -24.03 10.93 -6.27
CA GLU A 57 -22.63 11.33 -6.32
C GLU A 57 -22.23 11.97 -5.01
N PHE A 58 -21.12 11.53 -4.45
CA PHE A 58 -20.51 12.16 -3.30
C PHE A 58 -19.68 13.35 -3.77
N ARG A 59 -20.11 14.57 -3.49
CA ARG A 59 -19.46 15.82 -3.93
C ARG A 59 -19.01 16.65 -2.75
N TRP A 60 -17.87 17.27 -2.90
CA TRP A 60 -17.34 18.28 -1.98
C TRP A 60 -16.55 19.32 -2.77
N PHE A 61 -16.21 20.45 -2.13
CA PHE A 61 -15.40 21.51 -2.74
C PHE A 61 -13.95 21.05 -2.86
N GLY A 62 -13.35 21.11 -4.05
CA GLY A 62 -11.95 20.69 -4.30
C GLY A 62 -11.81 19.34 -5.03
N LYS A 63 -12.83 18.46 -5.01
CA LYS A 63 -12.77 17.09 -5.57
C LYS A 63 -12.13 17.00 -6.95
N SER A 64 -12.52 17.89 -7.89
CA SER A 64 -11.98 17.87 -9.25
C SER A 64 -10.50 18.27 -9.32
N ALA A 65 -10.08 19.21 -8.44
CA ALA A 65 -8.68 19.61 -8.32
C ALA A 65 -7.86 18.47 -7.70
N ALA A 66 -8.34 17.84 -6.62
CA ALA A 66 -7.70 16.68 -6.00
C ALA A 66 -7.49 15.53 -7.00
N LYS A 67 -8.50 15.26 -7.85
CA LYS A 67 -8.40 14.24 -8.90
C LYS A 67 -7.36 14.59 -9.94
N ARG A 68 -7.31 15.84 -10.40
CA ARG A 68 -6.25 16.29 -11.33
C ARG A 68 -4.87 16.16 -10.70
N ASN A 69 -4.70 16.65 -9.46
CA ASN A 69 -3.44 16.56 -8.75
C ASN A 69 -2.94 15.12 -8.60
N ALA A 70 -3.82 14.18 -8.29
CA ALA A 70 -3.47 12.75 -8.18
C ALA A 70 -2.76 12.21 -9.44
N PHE A 71 -3.14 12.70 -10.61
CA PHE A 71 -2.63 12.20 -11.90
C PHE A 71 -1.69 13.16 -12.62
N THR A 72 -1.43 14.33 -12.05
CA THR A 72 -0.39 15.23 -12.54
C THR A 72 0.98 14.61 -12.30
N PRO A 73 1.82 14.44 -13.34
CA PRO A 73 3.16 13.88 -13.20
C PRO A 73 4.03 14.69 -12.23
N THR A 74 4.86 13.99 -11.46
CA THR A 74 5.85 14.63 -10.60
C THR A 74 7.22 14.67 -11.26
N ARG A 75 7.98 15.73 -10.95
CA ARG A 75 9.41 15.86 -11.28
C ARG A 75 10.30 15.42 -10.13
N ALA A 76 9.74 15.11 -8.97
CA ALA A 76 10.51 14.65 -7.84
C ALA A 76 11.20 13.31 -8.13
N THR A 77 12.29 13.07 -7.43
CA THR A 77 13.07 11.84 -7.43
C THR A 77 13.36 11.38 -6.02
N LEU A 78 14.02 10.25 -5.87
CA LEU A 78 14.43 9.73 -4.58
C LEU A 78 15.95 9.62 -4.54
N HIS A 79 16.55 10.14 -3.47
CA HIS A 79 17.97 9.98 -3.18
C HIS A 79 18.16 8.92 -2.11
N TYR A 80 19.08 8.00 -2.34
CA TYR A 80 19.45 6.97 -1.38
C TYR A 80 20.29 7.54 -0.24
N ASP A 81 19.94 7.23 1.01
CA ASP A 81 20.68 7.60 2.21
C ASP A 81 21.32 6.38 2.86
N GLU A 82 22.53 6.09 2.46
CA GLU A 82 23.31 4.96 2.97
C GLU A 82 23.50 5.05 4.50
N LYS A 83 23.77 6.27 5.03
CA LYS A 83 24.11 6.46 6.44
C LYS A 83 22.99 6.11 7.40
N ARG A 84 21.72 6.31 6.97
CA ARG A 84 20.53 5.98 7.77
C ARG A 84 19.99 4.59 7.48
N SER A 85 20.51 3.91 6.45
CA SER A 85 20.12 2.57 6.08
C SER A 85 20.71 1.51 7.02
N VAL A 86 20.06 0.36 7.14
CA VAL A 86 20.46 -0.76 8.00
C VAL A 86 20.45 -2.04 7.18
N ASN A 87 21.57 -2.79 7.14
CA ASN A 87 21.75 -4.04 6.38
C ASN A 87 21.32 -3.88 4.91
N ALA A 88 21.71 -2.77 4.27
CA ALA A 88 21.22 -2.36 2.95
C ALA A 88 21.52 -3.35 1.82
N GLU A 89 22.60 -4.15 1.95
CA GLU A 89 23.01 -5.13 0.93
C GLU A 89 22.10 -6.36 0.87
N THR A 90 21.46 -6.70 2.00
CA THR A 90 20.69 -7.94 2.13
C THR A 90 19.19 -7.70 2.21
N THR A 91 18.75 -6.48 2.53
CA THR A 91 17.35 -6.14 2.70
C THR A 91 16.70 -5.57 1.44
N GLU A 92 15.42 -5.86 1.27
CA GLU A 92 14.55 -5.25 0.27
C GLU A 92 13.48 -4.31 0.89
N ASN A 93 13.53 -4.10 2.19
CA ASN A 93 12.65 -3.15 2.90
C ASN A 93 13.07 -1.71 2.63
N ILE A 94 12.09 -0.80 2.60
CA ILE A 94 12.32 0.58 2.21
C ILE A 94 11.59 1.52 3.17
N ILE A 95 12.29 2.59 3.60
CA ILE A 95 11.70 3.74 4.28
C ILE A 95 11.96 4.97 3.42
N ILE A 96 10.91 5.71 3.07
CA ILE A 96 11.01 6.91 2.23
C ILE A 96 10.58 8.12 3.06
N GLU A 97 11.50 9.05 3.21
CA GLU A 97 11.25 10.36 3.83
C GLU A 97 10.77 11.34 2.75
N GLY A 98 9.50 11.75 2.83
CA GLY A 98 8.94 12.67 1.86
C GLY A 98 7.43 12.85 2.00
N GLU A 99 6.90 13.78 1.22
CA GLU A 99 5.47 13.96 1.10
C GLU A 99 4.87 12.76 0.35
N ASN A 100 3.83 12.17 0.92
CA ASN A 100 3.36 10.85 0.50
C ASN A 100 2.69 10.84 -0.89
N LEU A 101 1.96 11.89 -1.31
CA LEU A 101 1.36 11.91 -2.64
C LEU A 101 2.45 11.93 -3.73
N GLU A 102 3.49 12.77 -3.55
CA GLU A 102 4.59 12.84 -4.52
C GLU A 102 5.40 11.54 -4.53
N VAL A 103 5.66 10.95 -3.36
CA VAL A 103 6.29 9.64 -3.28
C VAL A 103 5.46 8.56 -3.98
N LEU A 104 4.13 8.53 -3.76
CA LEU A 104 3.23 7.58 -4.43
C LEU A 104 3.26 7.74 -5.95
N LYS A 105 3.35 8.98 -6.47
CA LYS A 105 3.50 9.24 -7.91
C LYS A 105 4.84 8.71 -8.46
N VAL A 106 5.93 8.88 -7.71
CA VAL A 106 7.24 8.29 -8.08
C VAL A 106 7.14 6.77 -8.09
N LEU A 107 6.55 6.17 -7.04
CA LEU A 107 6.38 4.72 -6.94
C LEU A 107 5.45 4.15 -8.02
N ALA A 108 4.52 4.94 -8.55
CA ALA A 108 3.58 4.48 -9.57
C ALA A 108 4.26 4.00 -10.86
N SER A 109 5.48 4.48 -11.17
CA SER A 109 6.28 4.00 -12.31
C SER A 109 6.89 2.61 -12.11
N ASN A 110 7.21 2.25 -10.87
CA ASN A 110 8.07 1.11 -10.51
C ASN A 110 7.30 0.00 -9.81
N TYR A 111 6.25 0.36 -9.04
CA TYR A 111 5.49 -0.55 -8.18
C TYR A 111 4.04 -0.73 -8.61
N ARG A 112 3.67 -0.33 -9.82
CA ARG A 112 2.31 -0.53 -10.36
C ARG A 112 1.91 -1.99 -10.36
N ASN A 113 0.76 -2.31 -9.72
CA ASN A 113 0.24 -3.68 -9.56
C ASN A 113 1.19 -4.65 -8.81
N LYS A 114 2.08 -4.14 -7.94
CA LYS A 114 3.02 -4.99 -7.20
C LYS A 114 2.72 -5.10 -5.71
N VAL A 115 2.01 -4.14 -5.13
CA VAL A 115 1.68 -4.10 -3.70
C VAL A 115 0.53 -5.05 -3.40
N LYS A 116 0.73 -5.99 -2.48
CA LYS A 116 -0.30 -6.96 -2.06
C LYS A 116 -1.18 -6.40 -0.93
N CYS A 117 -0.59 -5.66 0.00
CA CYS A 117 -1.27 -5.08 1.13
C CYS A 117 -0.93 -3.61 1.26
N ILE A 118 -1.93 -2.78 1.47
CA ILE A 118 -1.76 -1.43 1.99
C ILE A 118 -2.39 -1.39 3.37
N TYR A 119 -1.63 -0.95 4.37
CA TYR A 119 -2.17 -0.59 5.69
C TYR A 119 -1.82 0.86 5.97
N ILE A 120 -2.81 1.68 6.29
CA ILE A 120 -2.59 3.09 6.62
C ILE A 120 -3.38 3.53 7.85
N ASP A 121 -2.78 4.45 8.57
CA ASP A 121 -3.35 5.15 9.72
C ASP A 121 -3.29 6.66 9.47
N PRO A 122 -4.21 7.22 8.64
CA PRO A 122 -4.18 8.63 8.25
C PRO A 122 -4.60 9.55 9.41
N PRO A 123 -4.39 10.86 9.32
CA PRO A 123 -4.92 11.82 10.28
C PRO A 123 -6.44 11.71 10.43
N TYR A 124 -6.94 11.73 11.67
CA TYR A 124 -8.36 11.51 11.98
C TYR A 124 -9.23 12.77 11.87
N ASN A 125 -8.61 13.92 11.61
CA ASN A 125 -9.29 15.20 11.45
C ASN A 125 -10.10 15.57 12.72
N THR A 126 -9.48 15.50 13.88
CA THR A 126 -10.16 15.69 15.18
C THR A 126 -10.33 17.15 15.58
N GLY A 127 -9.74 18.09 14.83
CA GLY A 127 -9.71 19.53 15.16
C GLY A 127 -8.83 19.90 16.35
N GLU A 128 -8.29 18.93 17.06
CA GLU A 128 -7.26 19.14 18.08
C GLU A 128 -5.89 18.99 17.42
N ASP A 129 -4.92 19.82 17.83
CA ASP A 129 -3.51 19.76 17.39
C ASP A 129 -2.88 18.43 17.83
N PHE A 130 -3.28 17.34 17.18
CA PHE A 130 -2.48 16.14 17.26
C PHE A 130 -1.18 16.38 16.53
N LEU A 131 -0.08 16.00 17.08
CA LEU A 131 1.36 16.03 16.70
C LEU A 131 1.73 16.41 15.25
N TYR A 132 0.82 16.37 14.36
CA TYR A 132 0.83 17.01 13.08
C TYR A 132 0.36 18.44 13.31
N ASN A 133 1.29 19.28 13.86
CA ASN A 133 1.06 20.71 14.04
C ASN A 133 0.69 21.28 12.68
N ASP A 134 -0.57 21.67 12.48
CA ASP A 134 -1.11 22.15 11.21
C ASP A 134 -0.55 23.50 10.77
N ASP A 135 0.37 24.12 11.56
CA ASP A 135 1.26 25.20 11.12
C ASP A 135 2.29 24.72 10.07
N PHE A 136 1.78 23.92 9.15
CA PHE A 136 2.48 23.46 7.97
C PHE A 136 2.87 24.60 7.00
N SER A 137 2.41 25.82 7.22
CA SER A 137 2.64 26.91 6.29
C SER A 137 4.13 27.26 6.13
N GLU A 138 4.93 27.24 7.19
CA GLU A 138 6.37 27.53 7.06
C GLU A 138 7.22 26.29 6.75
N SER A 139 7.00 25.17 7.41
CA SER A 139 7.81 23.97 7.15
C SER A 139 7.42 23.23 5.86
N LYS A 140 6.15 23.17 5.49
CA LYS A 140 5.73 22.73 4.15
C LYS A 140 6.24 23.72 3.10
N LYS A 141 6.11 25.02 3.31
CA LYS A 141 6.56 26.02 2.36
C LYS A 141 8.07 25.92 2.09
N SER A 142 8.90 25.75 3.11
CA SER A 142 10.34 25.54 2.96
C SER A 142 10.69 24.19 2.36
N TYR A 143 9.92 23.12 2.67
CA TYR A 143 10.05 21.80 2.06
C TYR A 143 9.62 21.83 0.59
N TRP A 144 8.45 22.42 0.30
CA TRP A 144 7.92 22.60 -1.04
C TRP A 144 8.77 23.53 -1.92
N GLU A 145 9.33 24.60 -1.35
CA GLU A 145 10.30 25.47 -2.03
C GLU A 145 11.61 24.73 -2.32
N ARG A 146 12.03 23.85 -1.43
CA ARG A 146 13.22 23.03 -1.62
C ARG A 146 13.05 21.90 -2.63
N THR A 147 11.82 21.36 -2.80
CA THR A 147 11.52 20.26 -3.72
C THR A 147 10.85 20.67 -5.03
N GLU A 148 10.64 21.98 -5.28
CA GLU A 148 9.94 22.54 -6.47
C GLU A 148 8.53 22.01 -6.74
N VAL A 149 7.87 21.47 -5.74
CA VAL A 149 6.52 20.91 -5.87
C VAL A 149 5.44 21.99 -5.91
N LYS A 150 5.77 23.28 -6.07
CA LYS A 150 4.82 24.35 -6.32
C LYS A 150 4.64 24.58 -7.81
N GLU A 151 3.67 23.94 -8.40
CA GLU A 151 2.88 24.53 -9.47
C GLU A 151 1.40 24.32 -9.14
N GLU A 152 0.69 25.46 -9.10
CA GLU A 152 -0.74 25.64 -8.89
C GLU A 152 -1.28 25.41 -7.46
N GLY A 153 -1.20 26.48 -6.65
CA GLY A 153 -2.31 27.06 -5.87
C GLY A 153 -3.15 26.20 -4.95
N ILE A 154 -2.68 25.04 -4.47
CA ILE A 154 -3.31 24.39 -3.34
C ILE A 154 -2.49 24.74 -2.12
N THR A 155 -2.83 25.86 -1.48
CA THR A 155 -2.51 26.11 -0.09
C THR A 155 -3.23 25.02 0.69
N LEU A 156 -2.51 24.00 1.16
CA LEU A 156 -3.00 23.11 2.19
C LEU A 156 -3.02 23.94 3.46
N ASP A 157 -4.18 24.53 3.71
CA ASP A 157 -4.42 25.39 4.87
C ASP A 157 -4.54 24.51 6.12
N THR A 158 -4.21 25.07 7.28
CA THR A 158 -4.46 24.46 8.59
C THR A 158 -5.94 24.06 8.66
N ASN A 159 -6.20 22.77 8.82
CA ASN A 159 -7.57 22.27 8.86
C ASN A 159 -8.09 22.38 10.29
N SER A 160 -8.62 23.56 10.67
CA SER A 160 -9.20 23.80 11.99
C SER A 160 -10.71 23.65 11.95
N ASP A 161 -11.35 23.31 13.06
CA ASP A 161 -12.81 23.22 13.21
C ASP A 161 -13.54 24.53 12.83
N SER A 162 -12.85 25.65 12.84
CA SER A 162 -13.36 26.95 12.40
C SER A 162 -13.33 27.16 10.88
N ASP A 163 -12.66 26.30 10.13
CA ASP A 163 -12.63 26.36 8.68
C ASP A 163 -13.93 25.79 8.10
N GLY A 164 -14.66 26.59 7.32
CA GLY A 164 -15.86 26.13 6.61
C GLY A 164 -15.59 25.01 5.58
N ARG A 165 -14.33 24.64 5.34
CA ARG A 165 -13.88 23.56 4.45
C ARG A 165 -13.20 22.41 5.19
N PHE A 166 -13.34 22.34 6.49
CA PHE A 166 -12.68 21.38 7.37
C PHE A 166 -12.67 19.93 6.81
N HIS A 167 -13.85 19.39 6.51
CA HIS A 167 -13.98 18.06 5.91
C HIS A 167 -13.52 18.00 4.45
N SER A 168 -13.70 19.08 3.67
CA SER A 168 -13.33 19.13 2.25
C SER A 168 -11.82 19.04 2.05
N ASN A 169 -11.04 19.75 2.87
CA ASN A 169 -9.59 19.71 2.81
C ASN A 169 -9.06 18.30 3.11
N TRP A 170 -9.60 17.65 4.14
CA TRP A 170 -9.25 16.28 4.48
C TRP A 170 -9.65 15.28 3.36
N LEU A 171 -10.82 15.48 2.75
CA LEU A 171 -11.30 14.68 1.63
C LEU A 171 -10.40 14.82 0.40
N ASP A 172 -9.94 16.02 0.07
CA ASP A 172 -9.02 16.27 -1.03
C ASP A 172 -7.69 15.51 -0.83
N ASP A 173 -7.17 15.56 0.38
CA ASP A 173 -5.94 14.88 0.76
C ASP A 173 -6.07 13.35 0.65
N MET A 174 -7.12 12.80 1.20
CA MET A 174 -7.35 11.35 1.19
C MET A 174 -7.67 10.85 -0.23
N TYR A 175 -8.53 11.57 -0.96
CA TYR A 175 -8.97 11.16 -2.28
C TYR A 175 -7.82 11.07 -3.29
N SER A 176 -6.95 12.09 -3.33
CA SER A 176 -5.80 12.13 -4.23
C SER A 176 -4.84 10.96 -3.97
N ARG A 177 -4.53 10.67 -2.71
CA ARG A 177 -3.62 9.59 -2.29
C ARG A 177 -4.21 8.22 -2.56
N LEU A 178 -5.48 7.99 -2.24
CA LEU A 178 -6.16 6.71 -2.48
C LEU A 178 -6.28 6.38 -3.97
N LEU A 179 -6.48 7.39 -4.85
CA LEU A 179 -6.49 7.20 -6.30
C LEU A 179 -5.15 6.66 -6.81
N VAL A 180 -4.04 7.23 -6.36
CA VAL A 180 -2.70 6.75 -6.77
C VAL A 180 -2.40 5.40 -6.12
N ALA A 181 -2.66 5.25 -4.81
CA ALA A 181 -2.42 4.01 -4.06
C ALA A 181 -3.14 2.79 -4.68
N ARG A 182 -4.39 2.97 -5.18
CA ARG A 182 -5.10 1.92 -5.90
C ARG A 182 -4.33 1.39 -7.11
N THR A 183 -3.55 2.23 -7.79
CA THR A 183 -2.77 1.79 -8.95
C THR A 183 -1.59 0.90 -8.57
N LEU A 184 -1.06 1.07 -7.37
CA LEU A 184 0.04 0.26 -6.84
C LEU A 184 -0.42 -1.13 -6.40
N LEU A 185 -1.67 -1.26 -5.92
CA LEU A 185 -2.22 -2.56 -5.50
C LEU A 185 -2.23 -3.58 -6.64
N ARG A 186 -1.90 -4.83 -6.34
CA ARG A 186 -2.12 -5.99 -7.21
C ARG A 186 -3.63 -6.20 -7.43
N PRO A 187 -4.06 -6.87 -8.51
CA PRO A 187 -5.48 -7.21 -8.70
C PRO A 187 -6.10 -7.97 -7.51
N ASP A 188 -5.30 -8.82 -6.84
CA ASP A 188 -5.64 -9.56 -5.62
C ASP A 188 -5.15 -8.86 -4.34
N GLY A 189 -4.92 -7.56 -4.40
CA GLY A 189 -4.47 -6.74 -3.28
C GLY A 189 -5.62 -6.22 -2.41
N ILE A 190 -5.30 -5.93 -1.15
CA ILE A 190 -6.23 -5.46 -0.12
C ILE A 190 -5.66 -4.21 0.54
N ILE A 191 -6.54 -3.26 0.87
CA ILE A 191 -6.21 -2.08 1.68
C ILE A 191 -6.99 -2.10 2.98
N PHE A 192 -6.31 -1.80 4.08
CA PHE A 192 -6.83 -1.59 5.42
C PHE A 192 -6.58 -0.14 5.82
N ILE A 193 -7.60 0.55 6.32
CA ILE A 193 -7.51 1.97 6.69
C ILE A 193 -8.09 2.14 8.08
N SER A 194 -7.25 2.50 9.04
CA SER A 194 -7.68 2.85 10.40
C SER A 194 -8.37 4.21 10.42
N MET A 195 -9.43 4.35 11.21
CA MET A 195 -10.16 5.60 11.37
C MET A 195 -11.02 5.54 12.63
N ASP A 196 -11.28 6.70 13.24
CA ASP A 196 -12.27 6.84 14.29
C ASP A 196 -13.62 7.38 13.78
N ASP A 197 -14.51 7.73 14.71
CA ASP A 197 -15.86 8.17 14.38
C ASP A 197 -15.93 9.54 13.66
N HIS A 198 -14.83 10.35 13.65
CA HIS A 198 -14.85 11.69 13.06
C HIS A 198 -15.04 11.64 11.55
N GLU A 199 -14.25 10.82 10.84
CA GLU A 199 -14.23 10.79 9.37
C GLU A 199 -14.57 9.43 8.75
N ILE A 200 -14.91 8.40 9.54
CA ILE A 200 -15.20 7.05 9.01
C ILE A 200 -16.30 7.04 7.94
N HIS A 201 -17.33 7.87 8.11
CA HIS A 201 -18.46 7.96 7.20
C HIS A 201 -18.10 8.63 5.86
N HIS A 202 -17.24 9.64 5.88
CA HIS A 202 -16.67 10.28 4.69
C HIS A 202 -15.67 9.36 4.00
N LEU A 203 -14.75 8.76 4.76
CA LEU A 203 -13.77 7.80 4.26
C LEU A 203 -14.44 6.65 3.51
N ARG A 204 -15.53 6.09 4.06
CA ARG A 204 -16.29 5.04 3.42
C ARG A 204 -16.78 5.46 2.03
N LYS A 205 -17.33 6.69 1.89
CA LYS A 205 -17.81 7.22 0.61
C LYS A 205 -16.70 7.45 -0.40
N VAL A 206 -15.57 7.98 0.03
CA VAL A 206 -14.38 8.13 -0.82
C VAL A 206 -13.87 6.79 -1.30
N CYS A 207 -13.78 5.80 -0.41
CA CYS A 207 -13.34 4.45 -0.76
C CYS A 207 -14.31 3.74 -1.71
N ASP A 208 -15.63 3.89 -1.52
CA ASP A 208 -16.64 3.36 -2.43
C ASP A 208 -16.44 3.92 -3.85
N GLU A 209 -16.08 5.22 -3.99
CA GLU A 209 -15.79 5.82 -5.28
C GLU A 209 -14.45 5.37 -5.87
N VAL A 210 -13.39 5.29 -5.05
CA VAL A 210 -12.05 4.94 -5.51
C VAL A 210 -11.96 3.45 -5.86
N PHE A 211 -12.42 2.57 -4.99
CA PHE A 211 -12.26 1.11 -5.14
C PHE A 211 -13.48 0.43 -5.75
N GLY A 212 -14.65 1.08 -5.70
CA GLY A 212 -15.95 0.53 -6.03
C GLY A 212 -16.64 -0.05 -4.79
N ASP A 213 -17.95 0.20 -4.63
CA ASP A 213 -18.78 -0.26 -3.50
C ASP A 213 -18.83 -1.80 -3.42
N SER A 214 -18.84 -2.49 -4.57
CA SER A 214 -18.79 -3.96 -4.69
C SER A 214 -17.46 -4.57 -4.19
N ASN A 215 -16.42 -3.78 -4.02
CA ASN A 215 -15.12 -4.19 -3.51
C ASN A 215 -14.93 -3.90 -2.01
N PHE A 216 -15.95 -3.35 -1.36
CA PHE A 216 -15.97 -3.28 0.09
C PHE A 216 -16.04 -4.67 0.70
N LEU A 217 -15.14 -4.99 1.61
CA LEU A 217 -15.13 -6.26 2.30
C LEU A 217 -15.80 -6.16 3.67
N VAL A 218 -15.32 -5.26 4.51
CA VAL A 218 -15.80 -5.15 5.89
C VAL A 218 -15.36 -3.85 6.55
N ASN A 219 -16.13 -3.39 7.53
CA ASN A 219 -15.70 -2.45 8.56
C ASN A 219 -15.39 -3.27 9.82
N ILE A 220 -14.12 -3.37 10.17
CA ILE A 220 -13.64 -4.07 11.35
C ILE A 220 -13.70 -3.12 12.53
N ILE A 221 -14.19 -3.60 13.66
CA ILE A 221 -14.22 -2.87 14.93
C ILE A 221 -13.09 -3.38 15.81
N TRP A 222 -12.13 -2.52 16.10
CA TRP A 222 -11.03 -2.80 17.00
C TRP A 222 -11.33 -2.30 18.42
N GLU A 223 -11.24 -3.17 19.41
CA GLU A 223 -11.34 -2.85 20.82
C GLU A 223 -9.99 -2.30 21.34
N LYS A 224 -9.85 -0.95 21.32
CA LYS A 224 -8.57 -0.28 21.57
C LYS A 224 -8.21 -0.07 23.05
N ARG A 225 -9.17 -0.23 23.97
CA ARG A 225 -8.98 0.08 25.41
C ARG A 225 -9.59 -0.98 26.32
N TYR A 226 -9.01 -1.11 27.51
CA TYR A 226 -9.54 -1.99 28.59
C TYR A 226 -10.67 -1.34 29.39
N THR A 227 -10.56 -0.03 29.65
CA THR A 227 -11.44 0.68 30.58
C THR A 227 -12.07 1.89 29.92
N ARG A 228 -13.26 2.24 30.38
CA ARG A 228 -13.94 3.47 29.98
C ARG A 228 -13.17 4.68 30.52
N SER A 229 -13.07 5.73 29.71
CA SER A 229 -12.53 7.01 30.16
C SER A 229 -13.52 7.68 31.12
N ASN A 230 -13.07 8.01 32.33
CA ASN A 230 -13.89 8.79 33.28
C ASN A 230 -13.97 10.29 32.91
N ASN A 231 -13.20 10.74 31.92
CA ASN A 231 -13.18 12.14 31.48
C ASN A 231 -14.30 12.48 30.49
N SER A 232 -14.98 11.46 29.95
CA SER A 232 -16.12 11.69 29.03
C SER A 232 -17.40 11.92 29.83
N LYS A 233 -18.14 13.00 29.48
CA LYS A 233 -19.42 13.35 30.12
C LYS A 233 -20.60 12.49 29.64
N LEU A 234 -20.51 11.94 28.41
CA LEU A 234 -21.58 11.16 27.79
C LEU A 234 -21.15 9.72 27.55
N PHE A 235 -20.49 9.44 26.47
CA PHE A 235 -20.02 8.11 26.10
C PHE A 235 -18.50 8.07 26.01
N GLY A 236 -17.85 7.04 26.57
CA GLY A 236 -16.44 6.79 26.40
C GLY A 236 -16.20 5.90 25.18
N THR A 237 -15.38 6.33 24.23
CA THR A 237 -15.03 5.56 23.04
C THR A 237 -14.05 4.44 23.41
N MET A 238 -14.46 3.19 23.17
CA MET A 238 -13.68 1.98 23.46
C MET A 238 -13.10 1.34 22.20
N THR A 239 -13.58 1.77 21.03
CA THR A 239 -13.30 1.14 19.74
C THR A 239 -12.80 2.13 18.74
N GLU A 240 -12.16 1.60 17.69
CA GLU A 240 -11.84 2.26 16.43
C GLU A 240 -12.25 1.38 15.26
N HIS A 241 -12.27 1.94 14.07
CA HIS A 241 -12.64 1.29 12.83
C HIS A 241 -11.39 0.94 12.02
N VAL A 242 -11.44 -0.18 11.30
CA VAL A 242 -10.49 -0.48 10.22
C VAL A 242 -11.30 -0.86 8.99
N LEU A 243 -11.39 0.07 8.01
CA LEU A 243 -12.05 -0.20 6.74
C LEU A 243 -11.19 -1.12 5.88
N CYS A 244 -11.84 -2.09 5.25
CA CYS A 244 -11.17 -3.06 4.40
C CYS A 244 -11.81 -3.10 3.01
N TYR A 245 -10.99 -2.87 1.96
CA TYR A 245 -11.38 -2.97 0.57
C TYR A 245 -10.42 -3.87 -0.19
N ARG A 246 -10.94 -4.65 -1.14
CA ARG A 246 -10.14 -5.32 -2.15
C ARG A 246 -9.99 -4.47 -3.41
N LYS A 247 -8.96 -4.68 -4.20
CA LYS A 247 -8.83 -4.00 -5.50
C LYS A 247 -9.81 -4.53 -6.54
N SER A 248 -10.04 -5.83 -6.57
CA SER A 248 -10.94 -6.49 -7.52
C SER A 248 -11.48 -7.82 -6.97
N ASP A 249 -12.33 -8.49 -7.74
CA ASP A 249 -12.91 -9.81 -7.47
C ASP A 249 -11.89 -10.96 -7.45
N LYS A 250 -10.62 -10.70 -7.79
CA LYS A 250 -9.53 -11.68 -7.66
C LYS A 250 -9.25 -12.10 -6.21
N VAL A 251 -9.69 -11.31 -5.23
CA VAL A 251 -9.78 -11.74 -3.83
C VAL A 251 -11.11 -12.46 -3.64
N GLU A 252 -11.09 -13.79 -3.72
CA GLU A 252 -12.29 -14.63 -3.64
C GLU A 252 -12.66 -14.98 -2.20
N ASN A 253 -11.68 -15.18 -1.33
CA ASN A 253 -11.88 -15.50 0.07
C ASN A 253 -10.73 -14.97 0.93
N ILE A 254 -11.02 -14.79 2.21
CA ILE A 254 -10.05 -14.46 3.25
C ILE A 254 -10.19 -15.50 4.34
N LYS A 255 -9.06 -16.05 4.77
CA LYS A 255 -9.00 -17.08 5.81
C LYS A 255 -8.09 -16.65 6.95
N GLU A 256 -8.50 -16.94 8.14
CA GLU A 256 -7.71 -16.80 9.35
C GLU A 256 -7.18 -18.18 9.74
N SER A 257 -5.88 -18.26 10.05
CA SER A 257 -5.28 -19.50 10.54
C SER A 257 -5.96 -19.92 11.85
N ARG A 258 -6.21 -21.21 11.99
CA ARG A 258 -6.74 -21.79 13.22
C ARG A 258 -5.71 -21.67 14.34
N ASN A 259 -6.18 -21.54 15.57
CA ASN A 259 -5.36 -21.53 16.76
C ASN A 259 -5.91 -22.54 17.79
N GLU A 260 -5.15 -22.82 18.83
CA GLU A 260 -5.52 -23.77 19.87
C GLU A 260 -6.93 -23.50 20.46
N LYS A 261 -7.27 -22.21 20.70
CA LYS A 261 -8.61 -21.83 21.19
C LYS A 261 -9.73 -22.18 20.21
N SER A 262 -9.46 -22.07 18.89
CA SER A 262 -10.44 -22.44 17.87
C SER A 262 -10.65 -23.94 17.79
N ASP A 263 -9.69 -24.71 18.24
CA ASP A 263 -9.67 -26.16 18.16
C ASP A 263 -10.14 -26.83 19.48
N GLU A 264 -10.19 -26.10 20.58
CA GLU A 264 -10.72 -26.58 21.89
C GLU A 264 -12.15 -27.13 21.82
N ILE A 265 -12.97 -26.63 20.85
CA ILE A 265 -14.35 -27.12 20.68
C ILE A 265 -14.43 -28.47 19.97
N TYR A 266 -13.31 -28.98 19.46
CA TYR A 266 -13.23 -30.27 18.79
C TYR A 266 -12.73 -31.33 19.74
N SER A 267 -13.45 -32.46 19.78
CA SER A 267 -13.10 -33.63 20.60
C SER A 267 -13.46 -34.90 19.84
N ASN A 268 -12.96 -36.04 20.25
CA ASN A 268 -13.29 -37.33 19.64
C ASN A 268 -13.87 -38.29 20.68
N PRO A 269 -15.09 -38.03 21.17
CA PRO A 269 -15.68 -38.83 22.27
C PRO A 269 -16.10 -40.23 21.88
N ASP A 270 -16.23 -40.51 20.58
CA ASP A 270 -16.66 -41.82 20.03
C ASP A 270 -15.54 -42.54 19.24
N ASN A 271 -14.28 -42.06 19.36
CA ASN A 271 -13.12 -42.62 18.68
C ASN A 271 -13.30 -42.79 17.18
N ASP A 272 -13.91 -41.79 16.49
CA ASP A 272 -14.06 -41.78 15.06
C ASP A 272 -12.68 -41.69 14.38
N ASP A 273 -12.41 -42.55 13.41
CA ASP A 273 -11.12 -42.66 12.70
C ASP A 273 -10.70 -41.37 11.98
N ARG A 274 -11.65 -40.49 11.68
CA ARG A 274 -11.40 -39.17 11.04
C ARG A 274 -10.86 -38.14 12.02
N GLY A 275 -10.76 -38.46 13.33
CA GLY A 275 -10.20 -37.61 14.36
C GLY A 275 -11.24 -36.75 15.08
N ALA A 276 -10.75 -35.63 15.66
CA ALA A 276 -11.60 -34.75 16.46
C ALA A 276 -12.68 -34.04 15.64
N TRP A 277 -13.87 -33.89 16.21
CA TRP A 277 -15.01 -33.25 15.58
C TRP A 277 -15.78 -32.38 16.57
N THR A 278 -16.58 -31.45 16.04
CA THR A 278 -17.61 -30.69 16.76
C THR A 278 -18.97 -30.96 16.19
N SER A 279 -20.04 -30.73 16.96
CA SER A 279 -21.40 -31.03 16.50
C SER A 279 -22.18 -29.75 16.21
N VAL A 280 -22.88 -29.72 15.08
CA VAL A 280 -23.78 -28.63 14.71
C VAL A 280 -25.23 -29.11 14.61
N SER A 281 -26.21 -28.24 14.86
CA SER A 281 -27.64 -28.61 14.80
C SER A 281 -28.01 -29.13 13.40
N TYR A 282 -28.77 -30.17 13.34
CA TYR A 282 -29.37 -30.70 12.13
C TYR A 282 -30.73 -30.06 11.76
N VAL A 283 -31.31 -29.34 12.75
CA VAL A 283 -32.59 -28.64 12.59
C VAL A 283 -32.35 -27.27 11.96
N ASN A 284 -33.17 -26.95 10.95
CA ASN A 284 -33.21 -25.65 10.29
C ASN A 284 -34.06 -24.68 11.13
N PRO A 285 -33.71 -23.37 11.27
CA PRO A 285 -34.60 -22.38 11.83
C PRO A 285 -35.90 -22.17 11.08
N ALA A 286 -35.95 -22.46 9.76
CA ALA A 286 -37.13 -22.32 8.92
C ALA A 286 -38.25 -23.31 9.31
N LEU A 287 -39.48 -22.84 9.18
CA LEU A 287 -40.66 -23.66 9.46
C LEU A 287 -40.88 -24.76 8.40
N ARG A 288 -41.57 -25.82 8.79
CA ARG A 288 -41.91 -26.95 7.88
C ARG A 288 -42.69 -26.49 6.65
N GLU A 289 -43.58 -25.51 6.83
CA GLU A 289 -44.41 -24.94 5.75
C GLU A 289 -43.57 -24.18 4.71
N GLU A 290 -42.48 -23.54 5.16
CA GLU A 290 -41.57 -22.79 4.29
C GLU A 290 -40.62 -23.70 3.47
N ARG A 291 -40.35 -24.90 3.97
CA ARG A 291 -39.39 -25.83 3.43
C ARG A 291 -39.93 -27.30 3.40
N PRO A 292 -41.04 -27.56 2.73
CA PRO A 292 -41.69 -28.88 2.78
C PRO A 292 -40.80 -30.01 2.23
N ASN A 293 -39.91 -29.71 1.27
CA ASN A 293 -38.93 -30.66 0.72
C ASN A 293 -37.84 -31.10 1.72
N LEU A 294 -37.70 -30.38 2.83
CA LEU A 294 -36.76 -30.70 3.91
C LEU A 294 -37.45 -31.34 5.14
N CYS A 295 -38.69 -31.82 4.97
CA CYS A 295 -39.49 -32.43 6.02
C CYS A 295 -39.64 -33.95 5.72
N TYR A 296 -38.93 -34.75 6.45
CA TYR A 296 -38.92 -36.20 6.33
C TYR A 296 -38.62 -36.84 7.70
N SER A 297 -38.96 -38.11 7.84
CA SER A 297 -38.69 -38.88 9.04
C SER A 297 -37.22 -39.33 9.09
N ILE A 298 -36.58 -39.16 10.23
CA ILE A 298 -35.22 -39.66 10.51
C ILE A 298 -35.32 -40.80 11.53
N ILE A 299 -34.53 -41.85 11.35
CA ILE A 299 -34.47 -42.97 12.29
C ILE A 299 -33.23 -42.80 13.17
N ASN A 300 -33.42 -42.82 14.48
CA ASN A 300 -32.30 -42.91 15.41
C ASN A 300 -31.81 -44.38 15.43
N PRO A 301 -30.56 -44.64 15.01
CA PRO A 301 -30.09 -46.03 14.85
C PRO A 301 -29.84 -46.74 16.18
N ILE A 302 -29.75 -46.00 17.31
CA ILE A 302 -29.46 -46.50 18.65
C ILE A 302 -30.77 -46.94 19.32
N THR A 303 -31.82 -46.11 19.20
CA THR A 303 -33.11 -46.35 19.85
C THR A 303 -34.16 -46.93 18.95
N ASN A 304 -33.92 -47.04 17.64
CA ASN A 304 -34.85 -47.41 16.57
C ASN A 304 -36.14 -46.57 16.53
N LYS A 305 -36.12 -45.36 17.14
CA LYS A 305 -37.25 -44.44 17.09
C LYS A 305 -37.23 -43.58 15.86
N THR A 306 -38.40 -43.42 15.24
CA THR A 306 -38.62 -42.46 14.15
C THR A 306 -38.78 -41.07 14.76
N VAL A 307 -38.07 -40.10 14.23
CA VAL A 307 -38.04 -38.72 14.70
C VAL A 307 -38.40 -37.74 13.58
N GLU A 308 -39.34 -36.87 13.84
CA GLU A 308 -39.68 -35.70 13.04
C GLU A 308 -39.66 -34.46 13.90
N HIS A 309 -39.23 -33.32 13.35
CA HIS A 309 -39.31 -32.08 14.09
C HIS A 309 -40.73 -31.52 13.99
N PRO A 310 -41.39 -31.15 15.05
CA PRO A 310 -42.81 -30.78 15.05
C PRO A 310 -43.10 -29.48 14.25
N THR A 311 -42.18 -28.51 14.29
CA THR A 311 -42.38 -27.17 13.72
C THR A 311 -41.39 -26.80 12.64
N ASN A 312 -40.14 -27.28 12.69
CA ASN A 312 -39.05 -26.87 11.82
C ASN A 312 -38.69 -27.95 10.80
N ALA A 313 -38.10 -27.50 9.69
CA ALA A 313 -37.52 -28.39 8.68
C ALA A 313 -36.11 -28.87 9.10
N TRP A 314 -35.58 -29.87 8.40
CA TRP A 314 -34.18 -30.24 8.50
C TRP A 314 -33.28 -29.28 7.69
N LYS A 315 -31.97 -29.27 7.94
CA LYS A 315 -31.02 -28.45 7.20
C LYS A 315 -30.65 -29.02 5.82
N TYR A 316 -30.80 -30.33 5.65
CA TYR A 316 -30.31 -31.06 4.48
C TYR A 316 -31.43 -31.82 3.80
N GLU A 317 -31.30 -32.03 2.50
CA GLU A 317 -32.21 -32.87 1.72
C GLU A 317 -32.08 -34.34 2.09
N TYR A 318 -33.12 -35.14 1.82
CA TYR A 318 -33.16 -36.55 2.17
C TYR A 318 -31.98 -37.34 1.57
N LYS A 319 -31.55 -37.02 0.35
CA LYS A 319 -30.38 -37.65 -0.28
C LYS A 319 -29.10 -37.39 0.54
N THR A 320 -28.88 -36.15 0.96
CA THR A 320 -27.75 -35.79 1.80
C THR A 320 -27.83 -36.39 3.21
N TYR A 321 -29.04 -36.51 3.75
CA TYR A 321 -29.26 -37.27 5.00
C TYR A 321 -28.78 -38.72 4.89
N LEU A 322 -29.13 -39.41 3.81
CA LEU A 322 -28.67 -40.79 3.59
C LEU A 322 -27.15 -40.89 3.49
N GLN A 323 -26.50 -39.93 2.87
CA GLN A 323 -25.04 -39.85 2.85
C GLN A 323 -24.47 -39.69 4.27
N HIS A 324 -25.02 -38.75 5.06
CA HIS A 324 -24.57 -38.51 6.43
C HIS A 324 -24.79 -39.76 7.32
N VAL A 325 -25.83 -40.54 7.07
CA VAL A 325 -26.05 -41.82 7.78
C VAL A 325 -24.96 -42.83 7.39
N ASN A 326 -24.73 -43.04 6.09
CA ASN A 326 -23.72 -43.99 5.59
C ASN A 326 -22.30 -43.60 6.06
N GLU A 327 -22.00 -42.31 6.16
CA GLU A 327 -20.73 -41.81 6.63
C GLU A 327 -20.61 -41.69 8.16
N ASN A 328 -21.61 -42.21 8.91
CA ASN A 328 -21.66 -42.10 10.39
C ASN A 328 -21.46 -40.68 10.92
N ARG A 329 -22.08 -39.69 10.25
CA ARG A 329 -21.95 -38.26 10.61
C ARG A 329 -23.04 -37.79 11.56
N LEU A 330 -24.05 -38.56 11.86
CA LEU A 330 -25.13 -38.19 12.75
C LEU A 330 -24.79 -38.54 14.20
N TYR A 331 -24.70 -37.55 15.05
CA TYR A 331 -24.45 -37.69 16.49
C TYR A 331 -25.76 -37.53 17.28
N TRP A 332 -26.10 -38.51 18.07
CA TRP A 332 -27.33 -38.57 18.82
C TRP A 332 -27.14 -38.34 20.35
N GLY A 333 -25.99 -37.72 20.74
CA GLY A 333 -25.60 -37.54 22.12
C GLY A 333 -24.75 -38.70 22.63
N GLN A 334 -24.15 -38.52 23.78
CA GLN A 334 -23.23 -39.49 24.39
C GLN A 334 -23.92 -40.82 24.66
N ASP A 335 -25.19 -40.79 25.11
CA ASP A 335 -26.01 -41.93 25.39
C ASP A 335 -26.95 -42.34 24.24
N GLY A 336 -26.86 -41.70 23.08
CA GLY A 336 -27.74 -41.92 21.93
C GLY A 336 -29.17 -41.40 22.12
N ASN A 337 -29.48 -40.64 23.16
CA ASN A 337 -30.84 -40.27 23.57
C ASN A 337 -31.24 -38.83 23.19
N ASN A 338 -30.44 -38.11 22.40
CA ASN A 338 -30.85 -36.77 21.91
C ASN A 338 -32.16 -36.88 21.12
N THR A 339 -33.06 -35.94 21.34
CA THR A 339 -34.35 -35.87 20.64
C THR A 339 -34.13 -35.68 19.13
N TYR A 340 -33.13 -34.94 18.73
CA TYR A 340 -32.77 -34.65 17.34
C TYR A 340 -31.29 -34.90 17.10
N PRO A 341 -30.89 -35.33 15.90
CA PRO A 341 -29.51 -35.56 15.57
C PRO A 341 -28.74 -34.23 15.45
N ARG A 342 -27.45 -34.30 15.64
CA ARG A 342 -26.49 -33.25 15.31
C ARG A 342 -25.54 -33.80 14.25
N LEU A 343 -24.98 -32.90 13.40
CA LEU A 343 -24.03 -33.32 12.38
C LEU A 343 -22.59 -33.15 12.94
N LYS A 344 -21.77 -34.19 12.82
CA LYS A 344 -20.33 -34.12 13.09
C LYS A 344 -19.64 -33.31 11.99
N LYS A 345 -18.82 -32.33 12.39
CA LYS A 345 -17.91 -31.57 11.56
C LYS A 345 -16.48 -31.85 12.02
N PHE A 346 -15.71 -32.52 11.17
CA PHE A 346 -14.36 -32.98 11.55
C PHE A 346 -13.34 -31.84 11.40
N LEU A 347 -12.39 -31.80 12.32
CA LEU A 347 -11.28 -30.85 12.28
C LEU A 347 -10.42 -31.03 11.04
N SER A 348 -10.19 -32.29 10.65
CA SER A 348 -9.47 -32.65 9.42
C SER A 348 -10.10 -32.12 8.10
N GLU A 349 -11.40 -31.81 8.12
CA GLU A 349 -12.11 -31.22 6.98
C GLU A 349 -12.03 -29.67 6.96
N MET A 350 -11.44 -29.07 7.97
CA MET A 350 -11.33 -27.61 8.16
C MET A 350 -9.96 -27.05 7.72
N GLU A 351 -9.28 -27.74 6.81
CA GLU A 351 -7.94 -27.39 6.32
C GLU A 351 -7.81 -25.97 5.73
N GLY A 352 -8.90 -25.35 5.33
CA GLY A 352 -8.89 -24.01 4.73
C GLY A 352 -8.89 -22.83 5.71
N GLY A 353 -8.71 -23.05 7.04
CA GLY A 353 -8.82 -21.98 8.04
C GLY A 353 -10.27 -21.55 8.33
N MET A 354 -10.44 -20.47 9.08
CA MET A 354 -11.74 -19.92 9.49
C MET A 354 -12.05 -18.63 8.73
N VAL A 355 -13.34 -18.31 8.58
CA VAL A 355 -13.77 -16.97 8.14
C VAL A 355 -13.46 -15.98 9.27
N PRO A 356 -12.71 -14.89 9.02
CA PRO A 356 -12.34 -13.95 10.06
C PRO A 356 -13.56 -13.17 10.61
N SER A 357 -13.46 -12.79 11.88
CA SER A 357 -14.44 -11.91 12.52
C SER A 357 -14.17 -10.44 12.16
N ASN A 358 -15.25 -9.65 12.05
CA ASN A 358 -15.15 -8.20 11.94
C ASN A 358 -15.00 -7.49 13.30
N PHE A 359 -14.84 -8.23 14.39
CA PHE A 359 -14.57 -7.69 15.71
C PHE A 359 -13.20 -8.18 16.20
N TRP A 360 -12.24 -7.25 16.28
CA TRP A 360 -10.90 -7.53 16.76
C TRP A 360 -10.79 -7.19 18.24
N LYS A 361 -10.69 -8.23 19.03
CA LYS A 361 -10.56 -8.11 20.48
C LYS A 361 -9.15 -7.64 20.85
N ARG A 362 -9.06 -6.84 21.90
CA ARG A 362 -7.79 -6.37 22.47
C ARG A 362 -6.82 -7.50 22.85
N GLU A 363 -7.36 -8.67 23.28
CA GLU A 363 -6.54 -9.83 23.61
C GLU A 363 -5.78 -10.39 22.41
N ASP A 364 -6.33 -10.21 21.18
CA ASP A 364 -5.77 -10.76 19.94
C ASP A 364 -4.83 -9.77 19.23
N VAL A 365 -5.10 -8.47 19.36
CA VAL A 365 -4.42 -7.43 18.57
C VAL A 365 -3.78 -6.31 19.38
N GLY A 366 -3.90 -6.36 20.70
CA GLY A 366 -3.37 -5.35 21.61
C GLY A 366 -4.25 -4.09 21.74
N THR A 367 -3.86 -3.23 22.67
CA THR A 367 -4.49 -1.95 22.96
C THR A 367 -3.54 -0.79 22.65
N THR A 368 -4.07 0.45 22.65
CA THR A 368 -3.26 1.66 22.51
C THR A 368 -2.18 1.79 23.61
N ASP A 369 -2.53 1.39 24.85
CA ASP A 369 -1.58 1.43 25.97
C ASP A 369 -0.44 0.40 25.79
N GLN A 370 -0.77 -0.81 25.30
CA GLN A 370 0.23 -1.83 24.99
C GLN A 370 1.15 -1.37 23.85
N ALA A 371 0.61 -0.71 22.83
CA ALA A 371 1.39 -0.15 21.73
C ALA A 371 2.36 0.93 22.23
N SER A 372 1.91 1.80 23.14
CA SER A 372 2.76 2.81 23.77
C SER A 372 3.90 2.18 24.56
N ASN A 373 3.61 1.15 25.38
CA ASN A 373 4.62 0.42 26.14
C ASN A 373 5.60 -0.35 25.24
N GLU A 374 5.12 -0.93 24.14
CA GLU A 374 5.97 -1.57 23.13
C GLU A 374 6.96 -0.57 22.53
N LEU A 375 6.48 0.58 22.07
CA LEU A 375 7.32 1.63 21.50
C LEU A 375 8.31 2.18 22.54
N GLU A 376 7.84 2.41 23.77
CA GLU A 376 8.66 2.88 24.90
C GLU A 376 9.83 1.94 25.20
N SER A 377 9.60 0.63 25.09
CA SER A 377 10.66 -0.38 25.28
C SER A 377 11.73 -0.35 24.19
N LEU A 378 11.40 0.14 23.00
CA LEU A 378 12.30 0.19 21.84
C LEU A 378 13.11 1.48 21.78
N ILE A 379 12.46 2.62 21.90
CA ILE A 379 13.08 3.94 21.63
C ILE A 379 12.88 4.98 22.76
N GLY A 380 12.25 4.61 23.86
CA GLY A 380 12.08 5.48 25.03
C GLY A 380 10.66 6.05 25.20
N ARG A 381 10.47 6.64 26.38
CA ARG A 381 9.14 7.02 26.87
C ARG A 381 8.62 8.29 26.23
N GLY A 382 7.36 8.25 25.73
CA GLY A 382 6.63 9.42 25.25
C GLY A 382 7.26 10.05 24.01
N ILE A 383 7.96 9.25 23.20
CA ILE A 383 8.60 9.71 21.94
C ILE A 383 7.55 9.95 20.86
N PHE A 384 6.51 9.11 20.80
CA PHE A 384 5.41 9.26 19.84
C PHE A 384 4.08 8.96 20.53
N PRO A 385 3.05 9.83 20.41
CA PRO A 385 1.75 9.58 21.01
C PRO A 385 0.95 8.60 20.18
N PHE A 386 0.13 7.82 20.85
CA PHE A 386 -0.88 6.93 20.27
C PHE A 386 -0.40 6.04 19.12
N PRO A 387 0.76 5.34 19.23
CA PRO A 387 1.15 4.39 18.20
C PRO A 387 0.10 3.27 18.09
N LYS A 388 -0.02 2.66 16.89
CA LYS A 388 -0.81 1.44 16.74
C LYS A 388 -0.02 0.22 17.26
N PRO A 389 -0.67 -0.81 17.82
CA PRO A 389 0.02 -2.05 18.18
C PRO A 389 0.49 -2.81 16.93
N ALA A 390 1.70 -3.37 16.98
CA ALA A 390 2.22 -4.16 15.88
C ALA A 390 1.34 -5.39 15.59
N GLN A 391 0.73 -6.01 16.61
CA GLN A 391 -0.17 -7.15 16.46
C GLN A 391 -1.43 -6.82 15.65
N LEU A 392 -1.93 -5.58 15.70
CA LEU A 392 -3.07 -5.14 14.90
C LEU A 392 -2.74 -5.22 13.38
N VAL A 393 -1.58 -4.69 13.02
CA VAL A 393 -1.10 -4.71 11.62
C VAL A 393 -0.72 -6.13 11.20
N GLN A 394 -0.10 -6.93 12.08
CA GLN A 394 0.19 -8.33 11.82
C GLN A 394 -1.09 -9.13 11.50
N LYS A 395 -2.18 -8.87 12.23
CA LYS A 395 -3.46 -9.52 11.96
C LYS A 395 -4.01 -9.14 10.58
N ALA A 396 -3.92 -7.87 10.19
CA ALA A 396 -4.30 -7.43 8.85
C ALA A 396 -3.45 -8.14 7.76
N ILE A 397 -2.12 -8.22 7.98
CA ILE A 397 -1.19 -8.92 7.07
C ILE A 397 -1.51 -10.41 7.00
N SER A 398 -1.90 -11.05 8.10
CA SER A 398 -2.25 -12.49 8.09
C SER A 398 -3.43 -12.82 7.18
N TYR A 399 -4.33 -11.88 6.93
CA TYR A 399 -5.51 -12.07 6.09
C TYR A 399 -5.24 -12.02 4.58
N ILE A 400 -4.09 -11.52 4.15
CA ILE A 400 -3.72 -11.45 2.73
C ILE A 400 -2.98 -12.70 2.25
N ILE A 401 -2.66 -13.62 3.15
CA ILE A 401 -1.89 -14.83 2.86
C ILE A 401 -2.86 -15.95 2.51
N ASN A 402 -3.09 -16.16 1.22
CA ASN A 402 -3.93 -17.25 0.72
C ASN A 402 -3.09 -18.39 0.12
N LYS A 403 -1.83 -18.11 -0.22
CA LYS A 403 -0.89 -19.05 -0.84
C LYS A 403 0.50 -18.83 -0.24
N GLU A 404 1.37 -19.84 -0.34
CA GLU A 404 2.76 -19.73 0.13
C GLU A 404 3.51 -18.56 -0.53
N GLU A 405 3.25 -18.31 -1.82
CA GLU A 405 3.80 -17.19 -2.60
C GLU A 405 3.44 -15.81 -2.00
N ASP A 406 2.35 -15.69 -1.27
CA ASP A 406 1.95 -14.44 -0.63
C ASP A 406 2.84 -14.08 0.58
N LYS A 407 3.66 -15.00 1.05
CA LYS A 407 4.68 -14.72 2.07
C LYS A 407 5.86 -13.91 1.55
N ASP A 408 5.97 -13.74 0.24
CA ASP A 408 6.96 -12.90 -0.45
C ASP A 408 6.28 -11.71 -1.15
N CYS A 409 5.53 -10.91 -0.42
CA CYS A 409 4.76 -9.79 -0.96
C CYS A 409 5.24 -8.44 -0.43
N ILE A 410 4.78 -7.36 -1.07
CA ILE A 410 5.04 -5.99 -0.64
C ILE A 410 3.85 -5.47 0.18
N VAL A 411 4.17 -4.93 1.36
CA VAL A 411 3.26 -4.20 2.25
C VAL A 411 3.63 -2.72 2.22
N LEU A 412 2.69 -1.86 1.85
CA LEU A 412 2.89 -0.41 1.76
C LEU A 412 2.13 0.30 2.88
N ASP A 413 2.80 1.26 3.51
CA ASP A 413 2.20 2.20 4.45
C ASP A 413 2.72 3.62 4.13
N PHE A 414 1.83 4.45 3.60
CA PHE A 414 2.19 5.82 3.23
C PHE A 414 1.74 6.88 4.26
N PHE A 415 1.36 6.42 5.45
CA PHE A 415 1.20 7.22 6.67
C PHE A 415 1.91 6.52 7.83
N ALA A 416 3.21 6.23 7.66
CA ALA A 416 3.97 5.32 8.51
C ALA A 416 4.04 5.74 9.99
N GLY A 417 3.89 7.01 10.31
CA GLY A 417 3.91 7.52 11.68
C GLY A 417 5.15 7.07 12.44
N SER A 418 4.96 6.31 13.50
CA SER A 418 6.08 5.72 14.26
C SER A 418 6.72 4.48 13.61
N GLY A 419 6.29 4.04 12.43
CA GLY A 419 6.85 2.86 11.75
C GLY A 419 6.30 1.51 12.21
N THR A 420 5.07 1.47 12.70
CA THR A 420 4.43 0.25 13.21
C THR A 420 4.34 -0.86 12.16
N THR A 421 4.03 -0.50 10.90
CA THR A 421 3.88 -1.47 9.82
C THR A 421 5.18 -2.21 9.51
N GLY A 422 6.33 -1.53 9.51
CA GLY A 422 7.63 -2.18 9.34
C GLY A 422 7.92 -3.15 10.47
N HIS A 423 7.69 -2.75 11.73
CA HIS A 423 7.80 -3.64 12.89
C HIS A 423 6.89 -4.88 12.76
N ALA A 424 5.64 -4.70 12.33
CA ALA A 424 4.70 -5.79 12.15
C ALA A 424 5.12 -6.78 11.05
N VAL A 425 5.66 -6.27 9.93
CA VAL A 425 6.17 -7.12 8.83
C VAL A 425 7.37 -7.93 9.28
N MET A 426 8.33 -7.32 9.96
CA MET A 426 9.50 -8.03 10.51
C MET A 426 9.08 -9.12 11.50
N ASN A 427 8.17 -8.80 12.44
CA ASN A 427 7.63 -9.78 13.38
C ASN A 427 6.94 -10.95 12.67
N GLN A 428 6.16 -10.67 11.63
CA GLN A 428 5.43 -11.70 10.89
C GLN A 428 6.38 -12.61 10.11
N ASN A 429 7.43 -12.05 9.50
CA ASN A 429 8.44 -12.83 8.79
C ASN A 429 9.18 -13.78 9.73
N ILE A 430 9.63 -13.29 10.87
CA ILE A 430 10.29 -14.13 11.90
C ILE A 430 9.33 -15.23 12.41
N LYS A 431 8.04 -14.95 12.52
CA LYS A 431 7.05 -15.91 13.03
C LYS A 431 6.76 -17.06 12.07
N ASP A 432 6.68 -16.80 10.77
CA ASP A 432 6.17 -17.77 9.78
C ASP A 432 7.13 -18.09 8.64
N GLY A 433 8.41 -17.66 8.75
CA GLY A 433 9.41 -17.91 7.73
C GLY A 433 9.19 -17.13 6.43
N GLY A 434 8.42 -16.05 6.47
CA GLY A 434 8.11 -15.25 5.27
C GLY A 434 9.23 -14.28 4.89
N HIS A 435 9.16 -13.78 3.66
CA HIS A 435 10.08 -12.79 3.08
C HIS A 435 9.34 -11.54 2.59
N ARG A 436 8.28 -11.12 3.33
CA ARG A 436 7.52 -9.90 3.01
C ARG A 436 8.41 -8.68 3.12
N LYS A 437 8.20 -7.76 2.21
CA LYS A 437 8.92 -6.49 2.15
C LYS A 437 7.97 -5.37 2.55
N PHE A 438 8.47 -4.36 3.24
CA PHE A 438 7.70 -3.17 3.51
C PHE A 438 8.22 -1.96 2.75
N ILE A 439 7.31 -1.06 2.39
CA ILE A 439 7.62 0.30 1.95
C ILE A 439 6.88 1.24 2.90
N LEU A 440 7.62 2.01 3.68
CA LEU A 440 7.08 3.02 4.59
C LEU A 440 7.34 4.40 4.02
N VAL A 441 6.33 5.26 4.01
CA VAL A 441 6.49 6.66 3.61
C VAL A 441 6.08 7.55 4.77
N GLN A 442 6.96 8.49 5.15
CA GLN A 442 6.73 9.45 6.21
C GLN A 442 7.28 10.82 5.85
N ILE A 443 6.44 11.83 5.98
CA ILE A 443 6.87 13.22 5.82
C ILE A 443 7.82 13.61 6.95
N PRO A 444 8.93 14.35 6.70
CA PRO A 444 9.86 14.83 7.72
C PRO A 444 9.30 16.02 8.50
N GLN A 445 8.11 15.82 9.10
CA GLN A 445 7.51 16.82 9.96
C GLN A 445 8.32 17.02 11.23
N LEU A 446 8.57 18.28 11.59
CA LEU A 446 9.30 18.61 12.81
C LEU A 446 8.54 18.16 14.06
N THR A 447 9.26 17.59 14.99
CA THR A 447 8.75 17.31 16.33
C THR A 447 8.67 18.60 17.14
N ASP A 448 7.68 18.69 18.04
CA ASP A 448 7.57 19.84 18.95
C ASP A 448 8.86 20.06 19.74
N GLU A 449 9.33 21.29 19.85
CA GLU A 449 10.58 21.62 20.53
C GLU A 449 10.62 21.22 22.00
N ASN A 450 9.45 21.20 22.65
CA ASN A 450 9.31 20.82 24.06
C ASN A 450 8.99 19.32 24.25
N SER A 451 8.84 18.56 23.16
CA SER A 451 8.49 17.14 23.21
C SER A 451 9.63 16.26 23.75
N ASN A 452 9.28 15.08 24.24
CA ASN A 452 10.27 14.07 24.61
C ASN A 452 11.06 13.58 23.40
N ALA A 453 10.43 13.53 22.22
CA ALA A 453 11.10 13.20 20.97
C ALA A 453 12.27 14.15 20.66
N ARG A 454 12.02 15.46 20.75
CA ARG A 454 13.06 16.47 20.52
C ARG A 454 14.21 16.38 21.54
N ARG A 455 13.88 16.15 22.83
CA ARG A 455 14.88 15.95 23.89
C ARG A 455 15.70 14.67 23.70
N ALA A 456 15.11 13.63 23.11
CA ALA A 456 15.79 12.39 22.77
C ALA A 456 16.64 12.48 21.48
N GLY A 457 16.60 13.63 20.77
CA GLY A 457 17.38 13.89 19.57
C GLY A 457 16.64 13.69 18.25
N TYR A 458 15.37 13.24 18.28
CA TYR A 458 14.56 13.09 17.08
C TYR A 458 13.99 14.44 16.66
N LYS A 459 14.46 14.96 15.54
CA LYS A 459 14.05 16.26 15.01
C LYS A 459 12.78 16.18 14.17
N THR A 460 12.55 15.02 13.54
CA THR A 460 11.41 14.78 12.67
C THR A 460 10.69 13.47 13.02
N ILE A 461 9.44 13.35 12.57
CA ILE A 461 8.66 12.11 12.73
C ILE A 461 9.29 10.96 11.93
N SER A 462 9.84 11.24 10.74
CA SER A 462 10.53 10.23 9.93
C SER A 462 11.77 9.64 10.64
N GLU A 463 12.48 10.43 11.46
CA GLU A 463 13.56 9.91 12.30
C GLU A 463 13.06 8.93 13.36
N ILE A 464 11.84 9.13 13.89
CA ILE A 464 11.20 8.19 14.83
C ILE A 464 10.84 6.89 14.10
N THR A 465 10.29 7.00 12.86
CA THR A 465 10.01 5.84 12.00
C THR A 465 11.24 4.97 11.80
N ILE A 466 12.37 5.59 11.45
CA ILE A 466 13.66 4.93 11.24
C ILE A 466 14.17 4.32 12.54
N ALA A 467 14.14 5.07 13.64
CA ALA A 467 14.66 4.63 14.94
C ALA A 467 13.92 3.41 15.48
N ARG A 468 12.57 3.38 15.40
CA ARG A 468 11.78 2.21 15.80
C ARG A 468 12.18 0.98 15.02
N ASN A 469 12.23 1.06 13.69
CA ASN A 469 12.56 -0.08 12.85
C ASN A 469 14.00 -0.57 13.05
N LYS A 470 14.94 0.36 13.28
CA LYS A 470 16.32 0.02 13.66
C LYS A 470 16.36 -0.71 15.00
N ALA A 471 15.64 -0.22 16.01
CA ALA A 471 15.57 -0.87 17.33
C ALA A 471 14.96 -2.28 17.26
N VAL A 472 14.01 -2.52 16.35
CA VAL A 472 13.45 -3.87 16.11
C VAL A 472 14.50 -4.80 15.52
N VAL A 473 15.28 -4.36 14.53
CA VAL A 473 16.39 -5.14 13.97
C VAL A 473 17.40 -5.49 15.06
N GLU A 474 17.85 -4.50 15.83
CA GLU A 474 18.80 -4.70 16.93
C GLU A 474 18.26 -5.64 18.01
N LYS A 475 16.96 -5.59 18.32
CA LYS A 475 16.30 -6.48 19.27
C LYS A 475 16.42 -7.93 18.82
N TYR A 476 16.05 -8.26 17.58
CA TYR A 476 16.14 -9.63 17.06
C TYR A 476 17.57 -10.14 16.97
N GLN A 477 18.51 -9.28 16.59
CA GLN A 477 19.94 -9.63 16.57
C GLN A 477 20.44 -10.01 17.98
N LYS A 478 20.12 -9.19 19.00
CA LYS A 478 20.47 -9.45 20.40
C LYS A 478 19.80 -10.71 20.95
N GLU A 479 18.54 -10.95 20.62
CA GLU A 479 17.81 -12.14 21.05
C GLU A 479 18.36 -13.43 20.45
N SER A 480 19.07 -13.36 19.34
CA SER A 480 19.74 -14.50 18.68
C SER A 480 21.16 -14.74 19.18
N GLU A 481 21.80 -13.76 19.83
CA GLU A 481 23.16 -13.87 20.35
C GLU A 481 23.29 -15.05 21.34
N GLY A 482 24.26 -15.91 21.06
CA GLY A 482 24.56 -17.09 21.88
C GLY A 482 23.56 -18.24 21.79
N LYS A 483 22.55 -18.15 20.92
CA LYS A 483 21.63 -19.26 20.63
C LYS A 483 22.11 -20.07 19.43
N ILE A 484 21.82 -21.38 19.46
CA ILE A 484 21.98 -22.22 18.26
C ILE A 484 20.75 -21.94 17.38
N ILE A 485 20.96 -21.32 16.23
CA ILE A 485 19.94 -20.99 15.22
C ILE A 485 20.21 -21.82 13.97
N ASP A 486 19.15 -22.22 13.27
CA ASP A 486 19.25 -22.86 11.96
C ASP A 486 19.60 -21.84 10.86
N GLU A 487 19.97 -22.33 9.68
CA GLU A 487 20.36 -21.48 8.55
C GLU A 487 19.19 -20.64 8.03
N ASP A 488 17.95 -21.16 8.09
CA ASP A 488 16.77 -20.43 7.64
C ASP A 488 16.49 -19.22 8.53
N TYR A 489 16.54 -19.39 9.85
CA TYR A 489 16.38 -18.28 10.79
C TYR A 489 17.52 -17.28 10.69
N LYS A 490 18.76 -17.75 10.45
CA LYS A 490 19.90 -16.87 10.20
C LYS A 490 19.71 -16.03 8.95
N GLN A 491 19.26 -16.64 7.86
CA GLN A 491 18.95 -15.91 6.62
C GLN A 491 17.85 -14.86 6.84
N GLN A 492 16.82 -15.16 7.64
CA GLN A 492 15.82 -14.18 8.02
C GLN A 492 16.40 -13.00 8.79
N LEU A 493 17.27 -13.25 9.77
CA LEU A 493 17.96 -12.21 10.51
C LEU A 493 18.83 -11.31 9.62
N ASP A 494 19.53 -11.91 8.66
CA ASP A 494 20.37 -11.18 7.71
C ASP A 494 19.55 -10.29 6.76
N GLN A 495 18.29 -10.65 6.49
CA GLN A 495 17.34 -9.85 5.70
C GLN A 495 16.63 -8.76 6.51
N LEU A 496 16.70 -8.80 7.84
CA LEU A 496 16.20 -7.71 8.68
C LEU A 496 17.03 -6.45 8.45
N GLY A 497 16.36 -5.39 8.03
CA GLY A 497 17.00 -4.13 7.73
C GLY A 497 16.06 -3.27 6.87
N PHE A 498 16.58 -2.16 6.37
CA PHE A 498 15.87 -1.30 5.43
C PHE A 498 16.82 -0.32 4.75
N LYS A 499 16.48 0.06 3.53
CA LYS A 499 17.09 1.17 2.79
C LYS A 499 16.30 2.44 3.07
N VAL A 500 17.00 3.55 3.29
CA VAL A 500 16.37 4.86 3.46
C VAL A 500 16.53 5.66 2.18
N PHE A 501 15.43 6.27 1.73
CA PHE A 501 15.42 7.22 0.63
C PHE A 501 14.81 8.54 1.09
N THR A 502 15.22 9.63 0.46
CA THR A 502 14.67 10.97 0.69
C THR A 502 14.11 11.51 -0.61
N LEU A 503 12.88 12.01 -0.57
CA LEU A 503 12.27 12.70 -1.70
C LEU A 503 13.04 14.01 -1.99
N SER A 504 13.42 14.20 -3.23
CA SER A 504 14.26 15.31 -3.66
C SER A 504 13.83 15.85 -5.02
N LYS A 505 14.38 17.03 -5.37
CA LYS A 505 14.25 17.58 -6.70
C LYS A 505 15.00 16.73 -7.72
N SER A 506 14.47 16.66 -8.96
CA SER A 506 15.19 16.06 -10.07
C SER A 506 16.53 16.77 -10.32
N SER A 507 17.56 15.98 -10.59
CA SER A 507 18.88 16.48 -11.04
C SER A 507 18.84 16.98 -12.51
N PHE A 508 17.77 16.64 -13.24
CA PHE A 508 17.61 17.08 -14.63
C PHE A 508 16.98 18.47 -14.70
N PRO A 509 17.56 19.40 -15.49
CA PRO A 509 17.02 20.74 -15.66
C PRO A 509 15.64 20.71 -16.32
N ARG A 510 14.79 21.67 -15.98
CA ARG A 510 13.58 21.94 -16.78
C ARG A 510 13.99 22.26 -18.21
N THR A 511 13.34 21.61 -19.17
CA THR A 511 13.64 21.85 -20.61
C THR A 511 12.90 23.06 -21.14
N ASP A 512 11.75 23.40 -20.60
CA ASP A 512 10.86 24.45 -21.06
C ASP A 512 10.38 25.36 -19.92
N PHE A 513 10.32 26.66 -20.21
CA PHE A 513 9.66 27.66 -19.39
C PHE A 513 8.31 28.00 -20.06
N THR A 514 7.22 27.82 -19.33
CA THR A 514 5.89 28.27 -19.75
C THR A 514 5.43 29.35 -18.78
N PRO A 515 5.09 30.54 -19.26
CA PRO A 515 4.51 31.59 -18.41
C PRO A 515 3.21 31.10 -17.78
N ASP A 516 3.00 31.42 -16.51
CA ASP A 516 1.76 31.12 -15.80
C ASP A 516 0.65 32.07 -16.27
N PRO A 517 -0.43 31.54 -16.90
CA PRO A 517 -1.50 32.38 -17.42
C PRO A 517 -2.32 33.08 -16.32
N THR A 518 -2.17 32.66 -15.06
CA THR A 518 -2.86 33.25 -13.90
C THR A 518 -2.09 34.42 -13.28
N LYS A 519 -0.82 34.63 -13.67
CA LYS A 519 0.09 35.66 -13.15
C LYS A 519 0.26 36.81 -14.12
N ASN A 520 0.58 37.98 -13.58
CA ASN A 520 0.88 39.16 -14.39
C ASN A 520 2.27 39.09 -15.05
N GLU A 521 2.59 40.04 -15.94
CA GLU A 521 3.89 40.08 -16.67
C GLU A 521 5.11 40.18 -15.76
N GLU A 522 5.03 40.95 -14.66
CA GLU A 522 6.13 41.14 -13.71
C GLU A 522 6.41 39.85 -12.91
N GLU A 523 5.35 39.16 -12.50
CA GLU A 523 5.45 37.88 -11.78
C GLU A 523 5.99 36.79 -12.72
N ASN A 524 5.54 36.72 -13.96
CA ASN A 524 6.06 35.79 -14.96
C ASN A 524 7.53 36.09 -15.35
N LEU A 525 7.94 37.36 -15.36
CA LEU A 525 9.32 37.73 -15.57
C LEU A 525 10.20 37.30 -14.40
N ALA A 526 9.71 37.41 -13.16
CA ALA A 526 10.40 36.92 -11.96
C ALA A 526 10.60 35.39 -12.01
N LEU A 527 9.56 34.64 -12.40
CA LEU A 527 9.64 33.18 -12.59
C LEU A 527 10.65 32.81 -13.69
N PHE A 528 10.69 33.57 -14.78
CA PHE A 528 11.68 33.35 -15.83
C PHE A 528 13.12 33.63 -15.38
N GLN A 529 13.32 34.66 -14.59
CA GLN A 529 14.64 34.97 -14.02
C GLN A 529 15.09 33.89 -13.02
N GLU A 530 14.17 33.35 -12.23
CA GLU A 530 14.43 32.23 -11.33
C GLU A 530 14.79 30.96 -12.11
N TYR A 531 14.06 30.66 -13.16
CA TYR A 531 14.36 29.56 -14.11
C TYR A 531 15.76 29.68 -14.72
N ILE A 532 16.18 30.88 -15.15
CA ILE A 532 17.52 31.11 -15.70
C ILE A 532 18.59 30.87 -14.62
N LYS A 533 18.40 31.42 -13.43
CA LYS A 533 19.34 31.21 -12.30
C LYS A 533 19.48 29.73 -11.93
N GLU A 534 18.39 29.00 -11.96
CA GLU A 534 18.40 27.57 -11.71
C GLU A 534 19.15 26.81 -12.79
N LYS A 535 18.93 27.12 -14.06
CA LYS A 535 19.69 26.55 -15.18
C LYS A 535 21.20 26.82 -15.06
N GLU A 536 21.59 28.03 -14.70
CA GLU A 536 22.99 28.38 -14.47
C GLU A 536 23.59 27.60 -13.29
N ARG A 537 22.83 27.45 -12.19
CA ARG A 537 23.24 26.69 -11.02
C ARG A 537 23.44 25.21 -11.33
N GLN A 538 22.56 24.62 -12.11
CA GLN A 538 22.64 23.19 -12.52
C GLN A 538 23.82 22.91 -13.45
N LEU A 539 24.23 23.87 -14.28
CA LEU A 539 25.42 23.76 -15.12
C LEU A 539 26.73 23.77 -14.32
N THR A 540 26.71 24.30 -13.08
CA THR A 540 27.90 24.47 -12.23
C THR A 540 28.01 23.44 -11.10
N ILE A 541 26.96 22.67 -10.79
CA ILE A 541 27.00 21.65 -9.73
C ILE A 541 27.65 20.38 -10.28
N ALA A 542 28.66 19.88 -9.56
CA ALA A 542 29.15 18.52 -9.73
C ALA A 542 28.06 17.57 -9.25
N PHE A 543 27.45 16.81 -10.17
CA PHE A 543 26.45 15.80 -9.83
C PHE A 543 27.09 14.70 -9.00
N ASN A 544 26.38 14.25 -7.97
CA ASN A 544 26.67 12.97 -7.34
C ASN A 544 26.27 11.87 -8.32
N GLU A 545 27.25 11.07 -8.72
CA GLU A 545 27.08 9.99 -9.73
C GLU A 545 26.02 8.99 -9.29
N GLU A 546 26.02 8.58 -8.02
CA GLU A 546 25.07 7.62 -7.48
C GLU A 546 23.63 8.16 -7.44
N GLU A 547 23.45 9.43 -7.06
CA GLU A 547 22.14 10.09 -7.05
C GLU A 547 21.57 10.18 -8.47
N LEU A 548 22.41 10.52 -9.45
CA LEU A 548 21.99 10.63 -10.84
C LEU A 548 21.64 9.25 -11.44
N ILE A 549 22.41 8.21 -11.16
CA ILE A 549 22.11 6.84 -11.56
C ILE A 549 20.78 6.39 -10.93
N THR A 550 20.60 6.64 -9.64
CA THR A 550 19.35 6.31 -8.93
C THR A 550 18.15 6.96 -9.59
N GLU A 551 18.23 8.26 -9.90
CA GLU A 551 17.15 8.98 -10.59
C GLU A 551 16.85 8.41 -11.96
N ILE A 552 17.87 8.13 -12.76
CA ILE A 552 17.73 7.52 -14.09
C ILE A 552 17.00 6.17 -13.99
N LEU A 553 17.43 5.30 -13.08
CA LEU A 553 16.85 3.98 -12.91
C LEU A 553 15.39 4.05 -12.47
N ILE A 554 15.07 4.94 -11.51
CA ILE A 554 13.69 5.19 -11.07
C ILE A 554 12.82 5.61 -12.26
N LYS A 555 13.26 6.58 -13.06
CA LYS A 555 12.53 7.08 -14.23
C LYS A 555 12.42 6.05 -15.36
N GLN A 556 13.32 5.07 -15.40
CA GLN A 556 13.24 3.91 -16.28
C GLN A 556 12.38 2.77 -15.70
N GLY A 557 11.76 2.99 -14.54
CA GLY A 557 10.83 2.06 -13.91
C GLY A 557 11.51 0.87 -13.21
N PHE A 558 12.78 0.99 -12.81
CA PHE A 558 13.43 -0.01 -11.94
C PHE A 558 12.89 0.12 -10.52
N MET A 559 12.71 -1.01 -9.83
CA MET A 559 12.38 -1.01 -8.41
C MET A 559 13.55 -0.45 -7.59
N LEU A 560 13.26 0.13 -6.43
CA LEU A 560 14.26 0.74 -5.54
C LEU A 560 15.23 -0.28 -4.92
N THR A 561 14.94 -1.56 -5.09
CA THR A 561 15.78 -2.70 -4.65
C THR A 561 16.81 -3.12 -5.68
N TYR A 562 16.99 -2.34 -6.77
CA TYR A 562 17.96 -2.63 -7.81
C TYR A 562 19.38 -2.83 -7.26
N LYS A 563 20.17 -3.63 -7.98
CA LYS A 563 21.59 -3.86 -7.74
C LYS A 563 22.41 -3.22 -8.85
N LEU A 564 23.56 -2.68 -8.49
CA LEU A 564 24.52 -2.09 -9.42
C LEU A 564 25.83 -2.86 -9.38
N GLU A 565 26.34 -3.24 -10.55
CA GLU A 565 27.65 -3.87 -10.69
C GLU A 565 28.49 -3.10 -11.71
N LYS A 566 29.62 -2.55 -11.26
CA LYS A 566 30.58 -1.91 -12.16
C LYS A 566 31.16 -2.92 -13.15
N GLN A 567 31.19 -2.57 -14.42
CA GLN A 567 31.63 -3.44 -15.50
C GLN A 567 33.10 -3.20 -15.85
N PRO A 568 34.07 -4.06 -15.41
CA PRO A 568 35.51 -3.81 -15.58
C PRO A 568 35.98 -3.78 -17.04
N ARG A 569 35.19 -4.34 -17.94
CA ARG A 569 35.52 -4.38 -19.38
C ARG A 569 35.62 -2.99 -20.02
N PHE A 570 34.92 -2.00 -19.48
CA PHE A 570 34.93 -0.63 -19.98
C PHE A 570 36.02 0.16 -19.25
N THR A 571 37.20 0.21 -19.86
CA THR A 571 38.37 0.83 -19.21
C THR A 571 38.40 2.35 -19.36
N GLN A 572 37.71 2.89 -20.36
CA GLN A 572 37.68 4.31 -20.68
C GLN A 572 36.40 5.02 -20.17
N ASN A 573 35.38 4.25 -19.77
CA ASN A 573 34.15 4.76 -19.20
C ASN A 573 33.76 3.97 -17.96
N THR A 574 33.07 4.63 -17.03
CA THR A 574 32.45 3.95 -15.91
C THR A 574 31.04 3.52 -16.32
N VAL A 575 30.89 2.22 -16.57
CA VAL A 575 29.61 1.61 -16.94
C VAL A 575 29.16 0.66 -15.85
N TYR A 576 27.92 0.79 -15.40
CA TYR A 576 27.30 -0.11 -14.46
C TYR A 576 26.26 -1.00 -15.15
N TRP A 577 26.20 -2.25 -14.76
CA TRP A 577 25.06 -3.10 -15.04
C TRP A 577 24.09 -3.00 -13.86
N ALA A 578 22.84 -2.67 -14.16
CA ALA A 578 21.78 -2.51 -13.19
C ALA A 578 20.72 -3.58 -13.41
N THR A 579 20.24 -4.20 -12.32
CA THR A 579 19.11 -5.13 -12.36
C THR A 579 18.25 -5.01 -11.10
N ASP A 580 16.92 -5.15 -11.26
CA ASP A 580 15.98 -5.30 -10.16
C ASP A 580 15.34 -6.71 -10.12
N GLY A 581 15.89 -7.65 -10.90
CA GLY A 581 15.37 -9.00 -11.07
C GLY A 581 14.34 -9.15 -12.19
N GLU A 582 13.63 -8.07 -12.55
CA GLU A 582 12.69 -8.04 -13.69
C GLU A 582 13.26 -7.30 -14.91
N LYS A 583 14.06 -6.27 -14.65
CA LYS A 583 14.66 -5.40 -15.67
C LYS A 583 16.18 -5.40 -15.55
N GLU A 584 16.82 -5.20 -16.70
CA GLU A 584 18.27 -5.07 -16.79
C GLU A 584 18.63 -3.91 -17.73
N ALA A 585 19.69 -3.17 -17.36
CA ALA A 585 20.24 -2.12 -18.22
C ALA A 585 21.71 -1.88 -17.89
N TYR A 586 22.45 -1.43 -18.92
CA TYR A 586 23.76 -0.80 -18.73
C TYR A 586 23.56 0.70 -18.61
N VAL A 587 24.13 1.32 -17.60
CA VAL A 587 23.99 2.75 -17.33
C VAL A 587 25.36 3.40 -17.15
N THR A 588 25.55 4.57 -17.72
CA THR A 588 26.71 5.44 -17.51
C THR A 588 26.28 6.89 -17.41
N VAL A 589 26.91 7.63 -16.52
CA VAL A 589 26.70 9.07 -16.33
C VAL A 589 27.98 9.87 -16.65
N ASP A 590 28.95 9.24 -17.32
CA ASP A 590 30.16 9.89 -17.78
C ASP A 590 29.82 11.06 -18.72
N ALA A 591 30.57 12.15 -18.58
CA ALA A 591 30.38 13.36 -19.40
C ALA A 591 30.78 13.19 -20.87
N ASN A 592 31.53 12.13 -21.20
CA ASN A 592 31.97 11.83 -22.57
C ASN A 592 32.08 10.32 -22.78
N LEU A 593 31.46 9.81 -23.83
CA LEU A 593 31.57 8.40 -24.20
C LEU A 593 32.68 8.16 -25.21
N ASN A 594 33.54 7.20 -24.88
CA ASN A 594 34.61 6.74 -25.76
C ASN A 594 34.03 5.91 -26.92
N ASP A 595 34.68 5.93 -28.06
CA ASP A 595 34.27 5.18 -29.25
C ASP A 595 34.20 3.67 -29.02
N GLU A 596 35.13 3.10 -28.24
CA GLU A 596 35.11 1.69 -27.86
C GLU A 596 33.82 1.28 -27.14
N THR A 597 33.34 2.12 -26.20
CA THR A 597 32.07 1.90 -25.50
C THR A 597 30.88 1.98 -26.45
N VAL A 598 30.86 2.96 -27.33
CA VAL A 598 29.81 3.13 -28.34
C VAL A 598 29.75 1.94 -29.30
N GLU A 599 30.94 1.51 -29.85
CA GLU A 599 31.02 0.36 -30.74
C GLU A 599 30.55 -0.93 -30.06
N TYR A 600 30.86 -1.12 -28.80
CA TYR A 600 30.38 -2.28 -28.04
C TYR A 600 28.86 -2.37 -28.04
N PHE A 601 28.15 -1.29 -27.73
CA PHE A 601 26.68 -1.30 -27.68
C PHE A 601 26.06 -1.34 -29.08
N MET A 602 26.70 -0.80 -30.10
CA MET A 602 26.27 -0.99 -31.49
C MET A 602 26.35 -2.46 -31.96
N GLN A 603 27.23 -3.26 -31.36
CA GLN A 603 27.37 -4.69 -31.65
C GLN A 603 26.48 -5.58 -30.74
N HIS A 604 26.05 -5.07 -29.59
CA HIS A 604 25.23 -5.78 -28.59
C HIS A 604 23.88 -5.10 -28.43
N THR A 605 23.11 -5.05 -29.50
CA THR A 605 21.82 -4.33 -29.61
C THR A 605 20.69 -5.00 -28.83
N ASP A 606 20.89 -6.21 -28.33
CA ASP A 606 19.97 -6.93 -27.45
C ASP A 606 19.92 -6.34 -26.03
N LYS A 607 20.96 -5.60 -25.63
CA LYS A 607 21.11 -5.02 -24.31
C LYS A 607 20.55 -3.61 -24.25
N LYS A 608 19.87 -3.26 -23.13
CA LYS A 608 19.43 -1.89 -22.86
C LYS A 608 20.62 -1.06 -22.41
N PHE A 609 20.85 0.10 -23.08
CA PHE A 609 21.91 1.03 -22.74
C PHE A 609 21.36 2.43 -22.47
N ILE A 610 21.80 3.01 -21.36
CA ILE A 610 21.36 4.31 -20.88
C ILE A 610 22.57 5.20 -20.62
N CYS A 611 22.58 6.41 -21.17
CA CYS A 611 23.65 7.39 -20.93
C CYS A 611 23.10 8.82 -20.87
N ILE A 612 23.96 9.78 -20.51
CA ILE A 612 23.61 11.20 -20.52
C ILE A 612 23.71 11.72 -21.96
N GLU A 613 22.72 12.49 -22.42
CA GLU A 613 22.71 13.02 -23.79
C GLU A 613 23.94 13.86 -24.14
N ARG A 614 24.41 14.67 -23.17
CA ARG A 614 25.61 15.52 -23.35
C ARG A 614 26.90 14.73 -23.56
N ALA A 615 26.93 13.44 -23.22
CA ALA A 615 28.08 12.58 -23.41
C ALA A 615 28.28 12.13 -24.86
N LEU A 616 27.31 12.45 -25.74
CA LEU A 616 27.25 12.00 -27.13
C LEU A 616 27.35 13.19 -28.06
N ASP A 617 28.17 13.05 -29.08
CA ASP A 617 28.07 13.87 -30.28
C ASP A 617 26.88 13.39 -31.16
N THR A 618 26.51 14.20 -32.14
CA THR A 618 25.37 13.92 -33.04
C THR A 618 25.51 12.59 -33.77
N THR A 619 26.73 12.23 -34.18
CA THR A 619 27.01 10.98 -34.92
C THR A 619 26.86 9.76 -34.05
N LYS A 620 27.45 9.77 -32.86
CA LYS A 620 27.31 8.68 -31.87
C LYS A 620 25.87 8.47 -31.48
N LYS A 621 25.15 9.56 -31.21
CA LYS A 621 23.73 9.49 -30.83
C LYS A 621 22.87 8.90 -31.96
N PHE A 622 23.07 9.34 -33.19
CA PHE A 622 22.36 8.81 -34.34
C PHE A 622 22.64 7.33 -34.57
N ASN A 623 23.89 6.92 -34.54
CA ASN A 623 24.32 5.53 -34.77
C ASN A 623 23.76 4.58 -33.67
N LEU A 624 23.84 4.96 -32.40
CA LEU A 624 23.28 4.17 -31.30
C LEU A 624 21.75 4.06 -31.43
N LYS A 625 21.06 5.17 -31.75
CA LYS A 625 19.60 5.17 -31.89
C LYS A 625 19.14 4.32 -33.09
N GLU A 626 19.86 4.38 -34.23
CA GLU A 626 19.55 3.57 -35.39
C GLU A 626 19.74 2.07 -35.13
N LYS A 627 20.84 1.69 -34.45
CA LYS A 627 21.18 0.30 -34.22
C LYS A 627 20.40 -0.34 -33.06
N MET A 628 20.26 0.36 -31.95
CA MET A 628 19.66 -0.17 -30.71
C MET A 628 18.16 0.13 -30.57
N GLN A 629 17.63 1.09 -31.35
CA GLN A 629 16.20 1.49 -31.35
C GLN A 629 15.69 1.79 -29.93
N GLU A 630 14.67 1.05 -29.47
CA GLU A 630 14.05 1.20 -28.14
C GLU A 630 14.94 0.75 -26.96
N LYS A 631 16.06 0.09 -27.25
CA LYS A 631 17.03 -0.32 -26.24
C LYS A 631 18.04 0.77 -25.85
N PHE A 632 18.04 1.88 -26.57
CA PHE A 632 18.92 3.02 -26.31
C PHE A 632 18.14 4.22 -25.75
N TYR A 633 18.63 4.73 -24.64
CA TYR A 633 18.11 5.93 -23.98
C TYR A 633 19.25 6.91 -23.68
N ALA A 634 19.04 8.16 -24.09
CA ALA A 634 19.92 9.28 -23.75
C ALA A 634 19.09 10.32 -22.96
N PHE A 635 19.53 10.63 -21.77
CA PHE A 635 18.91 11.59 -20.85
C PHE A 635 19.42 13.00 -21.09
#